data_8ccb4982ad5dd861fc18baa8e19d4873
#
_entry.id   8ccb4982ad5dd861fc18baa8e19d4873
#
_cell.length_a   1.000
_cell.length_b   1.000
_cell.length_c   1.000
_cell.angle_alpha   90.00
_cell.angle_beta   90.00
_cell.angle_gamma   90.00
#
_symmetry.space_group_name_H-M   'P 1'
#
loop_
_entity.id
_entity.type
_entity.pdbx_description
1 polymer ?
#
loop_
_entity_poly.entity_id
_entity_poly.type
_entity_poly.pdbx_seq_one_letter_code
_entity_poly.pdbx_strand_id
1 'polypeptide(L)'
;MPQALWRANNAAMEAIMNEDVFNASIRKFLKTLGVTAQREIEKAVRQAVADGKLKGSEKLSANATVTLAGIGLAHEVKGEIELE
;
A
#
# COMPACT_ATOMS: atom_id res chain seq x y z
N MET A 1 -25.25 -0.19 24.83
CA MET A 1 -25.84 0.23 23.56
C MET A 1 -24.75 0.42 22.53
N PRO A 2 -24.66 -0.47 21.57
CA PRO A 2 -23.58 -0.41 20.61
C PRO A 2 -23.52 0.89 19.82
N GLN A 3 -24.67 1.43 19.40
CA GLN A 3 -24.70 2.67 18.64
C GLN A 3 -24.23 3.87 19.46
N ALA A 4 -24.63 3.93 20.71
CA ALA A 4 -24.22 5.03 21.57
C ALA A 4 -22.72 5.00 21.82
N LEU A 5 -22.17 3.81 22.08
CA LEU A 5 -20.74 3.65 22.25
C LEU A 5 -19.97 4.01 20.97
N TRP A 6 -20.49 3.58 19.83
CA TRP A 6 -19.86 3.87 18.56
C TRP A 6 -19.83 5.38 18.29
N ARG A 7 -20.91 6.08 18.56
CA ARG A 7 -20.97 7.54 18.40
C ARG A 7 -19.99 8.25 19.33
N ALA A 8 -19.90 7.78 20.56
CA ALA A 8 -18.98 8.35 21.53
C ALA A 8 -17.55 8.17 21.07
N ASN A 9 -17.20 7.00 20.55
CA ASN A 9 -15.87 6.74 20.04
C ASN A 9 -15.56 7.60 18.82
N ASN A 10 -16.50 7.76 17.90
CA ASN A 10 -16.34 8.63 16.75
C ASN A 10 -16.13 10.08 17.14
N ALA A 11 -16.93 10.58 18.08
CA ALA A 11 -16.80 11.94 18.54
C ALA A 11 -15.42 12.17 19.20
N ALA A 12 -14.95 11.20 19.98
CA ALA A 12 -13.64 11.29 20.61
C ALA A 12 -12.53 11.29 19.56
N MET A 13 -12.65 10.46 18.53
CA MET A 13 -11.66 10.40 17.44
C MET A 13 -11.64 11.72 16.67
N GLU A 14 -12.80 12.29 16.36
CA GLU A 14 -12.88 13.56 15.65
C GLU A 14 -12.29 14.71 16.47
N ALA A 15 -12.42 14.67 17.80
CA ALA A 15 -11.83 15.68 18.67
C ALA A 15 -10.30 15.57 18.74
N ILE A 16 -9.74 14.36 18.53
CA ILE A 16 -8.30 14.10 18.64
C ILE A 16 -7.62 14.23 17.27
N MET A 17 -8.31 13.79 16.21
CA MET A 17 -7.75 13.77 14.86
C MET A 17 -8.49 14.71 13.95
N ASN A 18 -7.77 15.26 12.98
CA ASN A 18 -8.36 15.93 11.85
C ASN A 18 -8.55 14.89 10.74
N GLU A 19 -9.78 14.49 10.48
CA GLU A 19 -10.10 13.46 9.50
C GLU A 19 -9.63 13.80 8.08
N ASP A 20 -9.75 15.06 7.69
CA ASP A 20 -9.32 15.49 6.35
C ASP A 20 -7.81 15.37 6.19
N VAL A 21 -7.06 15.78 7.19
CA VAL A 21 -5.60 15.67 7.19
C VAL A 21 -5.20 14.19 7.21
N PHE A 22 -5.87 13.40 8.02
CA PHE A 22 -5.59 11.98 8.12
C PHE A 22 -5.78 11.28 6.78
N ASN A 23 -6.95 11.48 6.15
CA ASN A 23 -7.24 10.88 4.85
C ASN A 23 -6.27 11.36 3.76
N ALA A 24 -5.97 12.65 3.75
CA ALA A 24 -5.05 13.21 2.77
C ALA A 24 -3.64 12.64 2.92
N SER A 25 -3.17 12.45 4.15
CA SER A 25 -1.84 11.89 4.39
C SER A 25 -1.77 10.42 4.00
N ILE A 26 -2.83 9.64 4.21
CA ILE A 26 -2.89 8.25 3.74
C ILE A 26 -2.77 8.21 2.21
N ARG A 27 -3.57 9.02 1.51
CA ARG A 27 -3.55 9.07 0.04
C ARG A 27 -2.20 9.48 -0.49
N LYS A 28 -1.56 10.46 0.15
CA LYS A 28 -0.23 10.91 -0.24
C LYS A 28 0.79 9.79 -0.11
N PHE A 29 0.76 9.06 1.00
CA PHE A 29 1.64 7.93 1.22
C PHE A 29 1.43 6.85 0.17
N LEU A 30 0.16 6.48 -0.09
CA LEU A 30 -0.15 5.43 -1.06
C LEU A 30 0.22 5.84 -2.48
N LYS A 31 0.06 7.12 -2.82
CA LYS A 31 0.49 7.62 -4.13
C LYS A 31 2.00 7.51 -4.29
N THR A 32 2.74 7.92 -3.28
CA THR A 32 4.20 7.82 -3.29
C THR A 32 4.64 6.36 -3.39
N LEU A 33 4.01 5.48 -2.59
CA LEU A 33 4.28 4.06 -2.65
C LEU A 33 4.03 3.49 -4.05
N GLY A 34 2.86 3.78 -4.62
CA GLY A 34 2.51 3.26 -5.94
C GLY A 34 3.44 3.75 -7.02
N VAL A 35 3.73 5.06 -7.05
CA VAL A 35 4.57 5.65 -8.10
C VAL A 35 6.01 5.15 -7.99
N THR A 36 6.58 5.16 -6.81
CA THR A 36 7.99 4.77 -6.65
C THR A 36 8.18 3.26 -6.80
N ALA A 37 7.25 2.46 -6.25
CA ALA A 37 7.32 1.01 -6.41
C ALA A 37 7.15 0.60 -7.86
N GLN A 38 6.26 1.27 -8.61
CA GLN A 38 6.08 0.99 -10.02
C GLN A 38 7.39 1.19 -10.79
N ARG A 39 8.08 2.27 -10.55
CA ARG A 39 9.37 2.55 -11.22
C ARG A 39 10.41 1.47 -10.93
N GLU A 40 10.48 1.04 -9.67
CA GLU A 40 11.45 0.02 -9.28
C GLU A 40 11.10 -1.34 -9.88
N ILE A 41 9.82 -1.68 -9.92
CA ILE A 41 9.36 -2.93 -10.56
C ILE A 41 9.70 -2.90 -12.05
N GLU A 42 9.40 -1.79 -12.75
CA GLU A 42 9.70 -1.66 -14.16
C GLU A 42 11.19 -1.83 -14.45
N LYS A 43 12.03 -1.17 -13.67
CA LYS A 43 13.49 -1.28 -13.83
C LYS A 43 13.97 -2.71 -13.63
N ALA A 44 13.53 -3.34 -12.55
CA ALA A 44 13.97 -4.68 -12.20
C ALA A 44 13.54 -5.71 -13.24
N VAL A 45 12.29 -5.60 -13.73
CA VAL A 45 11.77 -6.53 -14.73
C VAL A 45 12.50 -6.35 -16.06
N ARG A 46 12.66 -5.12 -16.52
CA ARG A 46 13.36 -4.86 -17.78
C ARG A 46 14.80 -5.34 -17.73
N GLN A 47 15.48 -5.15 -16.61
CA GLN A 47 16.84 -5.62 -16.42
C GLN A 47 16.90 -7.15 -16.45
N ALA A 48 15.94 -7.82 -15.80
CA ALA A 48 15.90 -9.28 -15.79
C ALA A 48 15.63 -9.85 -17.17
N VAL A 49 14.78 -9.22 -17.96
CA VAL A 49 14.55 -9.63 -19.35
C VAL A 49 15.83 -9.43 -20.18
N ALA A 50 16.48 -8.28 -20.02
CA ALA A 50 17.73 -7.98 -20.73
C ALA A 50 18.83 -8.98 -20.37
N ASP A 51 18.88 -9.42 -19.11
CA ASP A 51 19.88 -10.38 -18.64
C ASP A 51 19.51 -11.84 -18.96
N GLY A 52 18.37 -12.07 -19.58
CA GLY A 52 17.92 -13.42 -19.91
C GLY A 52 17.34 -14.22 -18.76
N LYS A 53 17.12 -13.58 -17.61
CA LYS A 53 16.51 -14.24 -16.43
C LYS A 53 15.00 -14.42 -16.60
N LEU A 54 14.36 -13.55 -17.37
CA LEU A 54 12.95 -13.63 -17.71
C LEU A 54 12.81 -13.63 -19.22
N LYS A 55 11.76 -14.31 -19.71
CA LYS A 55 11.48 -14.40 -21.14
C LYS A 55 10.57 -13.28 -21.63
N GLY A 56 9.78 -12.67 -20.72
CA GLY A 56 8.84 -11.64 -21.08
C GLY A 56 7.39 -12.11 -21.15
N SER A 57 7.14 -13.37 -20.82
CA SER A 57 5.78 -13.95 -20.85
C SER A 57 5.33 -14.48 -19.49
N GLU A 58 6.14 -14.30 -18.47
CA GLU A 58 5.86 -14.83 -17.15
C GLU A 58 4.81 -14.02 -16.40
N LYS A 59 4.23 -14.66 -15.40
CA LYS A 59 3.45 -14.02 -14.35
C LYS A 59 4.26 -14.09 -13.08
N LEU A 60 4.56 -12.95 -12.51
CA LEU A 60 5.41 -12.86 -11.33
C LEU A 60 4.56 -12.58 -10.10
N SER A 61 4.74 -13.37 -9.06
CA SER A 61 4.09 -13.11 -7.77
C SER A 61 4.64 -11.82 -7.17
N ALA A 62 3.76 -10.97 -6.70
CA ALA A 62 4.14 -9.72 -6.06
C ALA A 62 3.50 -9.64 -4.69
N ASN A 63 4.22 -9.09 -3.74
CA ASN A 63 3.64 -8.78 -2.44
C ASN A 63 4.21 -7.47 -1.92
N ALA A 64 3.45 -6.81 -1.08
CA ALA A 64 3.87 -5.60 -0.40
C ALA A 64 3.34 -5.63 1.02
N THR A 65 4.14 -5.16 1.95
CA THR A 65 3.72 -5.06 3.35
C THR A 65 3.78 -3.60 3.77
N VAL A 66 2.64 -3.09 4.23
CA VAL A 66 2.53 -1.74 4.76
C VAL A 66 2.55 -1.83 6.28
N THR A 67 3.47 -1.13 6.89
CA THR A 67 3.57 -1.09 8.34
C THR A 67 3.39 0.31 8.86
N LEU A 68 2.77 0.42 10.04
CA LEU A 68 2.69 1.69 10.76
C LEU A 68 3.35 1.49 12.11
N ALA A 69 4.42 2.23 12.32
CA ALA A 69 5.13 2.20 13.60
C ALA A 69 4.25 2.79 14.70
N GLY A 70 4.38 2.27 15.90
CA GLY A 70 3.66 2.76 17.07
C GLY A 70 2.33 2.09 17.35
N ILE A 71 1.70 1.48 16.37
CA ILE A 71 0.43 0.77 16.58
C ILE A 71 0.48 -0.69 16.14
N GLY A 72 1.64 -1.15 15.68
CA GLY A 72 1.82 -2.55 15.33
C GLY A 72 1.05 -3.03 14.10
N LEU A 73 0.66 -2.11 13.21
CA LEU A 73 0.00 -2.52 11.98
C LEU A 73 1.02 -3.12 11.02
N ALA A 74 0.65 -4.28 10.44
CA ALA A 74 1.38 -4.88 9.32
C ALA A 74 0.35 -5.46 8.37
N HIS A 75 0.21 -4.85 7.21
CA HIS A 75 -0.80 -5.25 6.23
C HIS A 75 -0.12 -5.72 4.95
N GLU A 76 -0.35 -6.96 4.58
CA GLU A 76 0.23 -7.55 3.38
C GLU A 76 -0.77 -7.56 2.24
N VAL A 77 -0.32 -7.12 1.08
CA VAL A 77 -1.09 -7.18 -0.16
C VAL A 77 -0.36 -8.09 -1.14
N LYS A 78 -1.07 -9.04 -1.71
CA LYS A 78 -0.52 -9.98 -2.69
C LYS A 78 -1.20 -9.79 -4.05
N GLY A 79 -0.43 -9.98 -5.09
CA GLY A 79 -0.95 -9.88 -6.44
C GLY A 79 0.01 -10.52 -7.43
N GLU A 80 -0.26 -10.30 -8.70
CA GLU A 80 0.59 -10.80 -9.78
C GLU A 80 0.92 -9.66 -10.73
N ILE A 81 2.15 -9.71 -11.25
CA ILE A 81 2.59 -8.83 -12.33
C ILE A 81 2.66 -9.67 -13.59
N GLU A 82 1.86 -9.34 -14.57
CA GLU A 82 1.83 -10.05 -15.85
C GLU A 82 2.67 -9.28 -16.85
N LEU A 83 3.55 -10.01 -17.55
CA LEU A 83 4.44 -9.41 -18.53
C LEU A 83 3.89 -9.50 -19.95
N GLU A 84 2.85 -10.30 -20.13
CA GLU A 84 2.24 -10.51 -21.45
C GLU A 84 0.72 -10.57 -21.36
#